data_87a53598890e243907542c1b956a487f
#
_entry.id   87a53598890e243907542c1b956a487f
#
_cell.length_a   1.000
_cell.length_b   1.000
_cell.length_c   1.000
_cell.angle_alpha   90.00
_cell.angle_beta   90.00
_cell.angle_gamma   90.00
#
_symmetry.space_group_name_H-M   'P 1'
#
loop_
_entity.id
_entity.type
_entity.pdbx_description
1 polymer ?
#
loop_
_entity_poly.entity_id
_entity_poly.type
_entity_poly.pdbx_seq_one_letter_code
_entity_poly.pdbx_strand_id
1 'polypeptide(L)'
;YDCNRENDNQKWPIVYKDGTWFNLVNIRTGMCLDIDGNSKSKGRKVHQWPCHKGANQQWRLDNQGGGWFRLVVRHSNQCMDVSGGKKGNREKYIQWPCHKGGNQKFKIY
;
A
#
# COMPACT_ATOMS: atom_id res chain seq x y z
N TYR A 1 3.45 -9.67 4.40
CA TYR A 1 4.35 -8.88 5.25
C TYR A 1 3.58 -8.31 6.43
N ASP A 2 4.23 -8.31 7.56
CA ASP A 2 3.64 -7.80 8.79
C ASP A 2 3.92 -6.30 8.94
N CYS A 3 2.92 -5.57 9.43
CA CYS A 3 3.11 -4.17 9.81
C CYS A 3 3.73 -4.12 11.21
N ASN A 4 4.80 -3.35 11.37
CA ASN A 4 5.46 -3.19 12.65
C ASN A 4 4.78 -2.10 13.46
N ARG A 5 4.14 -2.48 14.57
CA ARG A 5 3.36 -1.56 15.40
C ARG A 5 4.21 -0.68 16.32
N GLU A 6 5.46 -1.08 16.56
CA GLU A 6 6.35 -0.37 17.50
C GLU A 6 7.10 0.78 16.85
N ASN A 7 7.15 0.82 15.52
CA ASN A 7 7.86 1.84 14.77
C ASN A 7 6.87 2.79 14.10
N ASP A 8 6.87 4.06 14.53
CA ASP A 8 5.95 5.05 13.99
C ASP A 8 6.07 5.25 12.48
N ASN A 9 7.26 5.02 11.91
CA ASN A 9 7.45 5.09 10.46
C ASN A 9 6.68 4.02 9.70
N GLN A 10 6.27 2.96 10.40
CA GLN A 10 5.54 1.85 9.80
C GLN A 10 4.07 1.82 10.21
N LYS A 11 3.61 2.83 10.94
CA LYS A 11 2.21 2.94 11.33
C LYS A 11 1.46 3.74 10.29
N TRP A 12 0.42 3.13 9.75
CA TRP A 12 -0.38 3.72 8.68
C TRP A 12 -1.85 3.63 9.05
N PRO A 13 -2.36 4.60 9.85
CA PRO A 13 -3.79 4.61 10.15
C PRO A 13 -4.61 4.77 8.88
N ILE A 14 -5.74 4.10 8.86
CA ILE A 14 -6.65 4.12 7.72
C ILE A 14 -7.57 5.34 7.86
N VAL A 15 -7.57 6.17 6.82
CA VAL A 15 -8.47 7.33 6.73
C VAL A 15 -9.41 7.08 5.56
N TYR A 16 -10.65 6.74 5.85
CA TYR A 16 -11.62 6.37 4.82
C TYR A 16 -12.01 7.54 3.93
N LYS A 17 -12.13 7.23 2.64
CA LYS A 17 -12.64 8.12 1.59
C LYS A 17 -13.68 7.35 0.79
N ASP A 18 -14.81 7.97 0.50
CA ASP A 18 -15.84 7.39 -0.37
C ASP A 18 -16.20 5.93 -0.04
N GLY A 19 -16.42 5.64 1.25
CA GLY A 19 -16.84 4.33 1.71
C GLY A 19 -15.72 3.29 1.65
N THR A 20 -15.51 2.66 0.50
CA THR A 20 -14.57 1.55 0.37
C THR A 20 -13.10 2.01 0.28
N TRP A 21 -12.88 3.18 -0.29
CA TRP A 21 -11.52 3.69 -0.52
C TRP A 21 -11.04 4.55 0.64
N PHE A 22 -9.75 4.45 0.96
CA PHE A 22 -9.15 5.17 2.06
C PHE A 22 -7.72 5.62 1.73
N ASN A 23 -7.22 6.57 2.50
CA ASN A 23 -5.81 6.95 2.48
C ASN A 23 -5.04 6.20 3.56
N LEU A 24 -3.78 5.91 3.28
CA LEU A 24 -2.83 5.42 4.27
C LEU A 24 -1.88 6.57 4.58
N VAL A 25 -1.99 7.11 5.78
CA VAL A 25 -1.26 8.32 6.20
C VAL A 25 -0.20 7.94 7.23
N ASN A 26 1.04 8.34 6.99
CA ASN A 26 2.12 8.09 7.92
C ASN A 26 1.95 8.99 9.15
N ILE A 27 1.96 8.39 10.33
CA ILE A 27 1.76 9.10 11.59
C ILE A 27 2.81 10.18 11.80
N ARG A 28 4.05 9.90 11.39
CA ARG A 28 5.19 10.79 11.65
C ARG A 28 5.26 11.96 10.69
N THR A 29 5.02 11.70 9.41
CA THR A 29 5.22 12.70 8.36
C THR A 29 3.94 13.38 7.91
N GLY A 30 2.78 12.76 8.16
CA GLY A 30 1.50 13.23 7.64
C GLY A 30 1.34 13.01 6.14
N MET A 31 2.28 12.35 5.50
CA MET A 31 2.20 12.06 4.07
C MET A 31 1.39 10.81 3.77
N CYS A 32 0.85 10.74 2.58
CA CYS A 32 0.06 9.61 2.11
C CYS A 32 0.89 8.62 1.30
N LEU A 33 0.50 7.35 1.37
CA LEU A 33 1.05 6.33 0.50
C LEU A 33 0.53 6.56 -0.91
N ASP A 34 1.43 6.62 -1.87
CA ASP A 34 1.22 7.19 -3.20
C ASP A 34 1.93 6.37 -4.26
N ILE A 35 1.31 6.22 -5.43
CA ILE A 35 1.99 5.66 -6.59
C ILE A 35 2.68 6.78 -7.34
N ASP A 36 4.00 6.69 -7.46
CA ASP A 36 4.86 7.70 -8.06
C ASP A 36 4.36 8.13 -9.44
N GLY A 37 4.23 9.45 -9.62
CA GLY A 37 3.84 10.05 -10.88
C GLY A 37 2.41 9.76 -11.34
N ASN A 38 1.55 9.25 -10.47
CA ASN A 38 0.19 8.84 -10.83
C ASN A 38 0.17 7.83 -12.00
N SER A 39 1.23 7.03 -12.12
CA SER A 39 1.42 6.10 -13.22
C SER A 39 0.58 4.84 -13.04
N LYS A 40 0.06 4.31 -14.14
CA LYS A 40 -0.62 3.00 -14.16
C LYS A 40 0.30 1.87 -14.59
N SER A 41 1.57 2.17 -14.84
CA SER A 41 2.54 1.16 -15.27
C SER A 41 2.85 0.19 -14.13
N LYS A 42 2.85 -1.11 -14.44
CA LYS A 42 3.28 -2.11 -13.48
C LYS A 42 4.75 -1.89 -13.13
N GLY A 43 5.10 -2.13 -11.88
CA GLY A 43 6.45 -1.91 -11.40
C GLY A 43 6.74 -0.50 -10.91
N ARG A 44 5.77 0.42 -11.01
CA ARG A 44 5.97 1.78 -10.51
C ARG A 44 6.00 1.77 -8.99
N LYS A 45 6.92 2.56 -8.41
CA LYS A 45 7.16 2.52 -6.96
C LYS A 45 6.01 3.11 -6.15
N VAL A 46 5.85 2.58 -4.95
CA VAL A 46 5.01 3.14 -3.90
C VAL A 46 5.91 3.96 -3.00
N HIS A 47 5.55 5.20 -2.74
CA HIS A 47 6.31 6.11 -1.90
C HIS A 47 5.39 6.98 -1.05
N GLN A 48 5.96 7.83 -0.21
CA GLN A 48 5.21 8.84 0.50
C GLN A 48 5.19 10.12 -0.31
N TRP A 49 4.04 10.80 -0.29
CA TRP A 49 3.85 12.06 -0.99
C TRP A 49 2.82 12.90 -0.24
N PRO A 50 2.90 14.23 -0.31
CA PRO A 50 1.87 15.06 0.32
C PRO A 50 0.48 14.62 -0.11
N CYS A 51 -0.45 14.54 0.85
CA CYS A 51 -1.78 14.04 0.59
C CYS A 51 -2.57 14.95 -0.35
N HIS A 52 -3.27 14.34 -1.29
CA HIS A 52 -4.17 15.02 -2.21
C HIS A 52 -5.37 14.12 -2.48
N LYS A 53 -6.27 14.53 -3.36
CA LYS A 53 -7.50 13.79 -3.64
C LYS A 53 -7.38 12.79 -4.78
N GLY A 54 -6.18 12.58 -5.29
CA GLY A 54 -5.96 11.69 -6.44
C GLY A 54 -6.17 10.22 -6.11
N ALA A 55 -6.66 9.47 -7.10
CA ALA A 55 -6.94 8.05 -6.93
C ALA A 55 -5.67 7.20 -6.74
N ASN A 56 -4.50 7.73 -7.09
CA ASN A 56 -3.23 7.03 -6.85
C ASN A 56 -2.79 7.06 -5.38
N GLN A 57 -3.59 7.69 -4.51
CA GLN A 57 -3.41 7.67 -3.06
C GLN A 57 -4.58 7.00 -2.35
N GLN A 58 -5.50 6.43 -3.09
CA GLN A 58 -6.67 5.76 -2.52
C GLN A 58 -6.52 4.25 -2.66
N TRP A 59 -6.73 3.56 -1.55
CA TRP A 59 -6.48 2.12 -1.43
C TRP A 59 -7.71 1.41 -0.87
N ARG A 60 -7.86 0.13 -1.16
CA ARG A 60 -8.83 -0.72 -0.47
C ARG A 60 -8.14 -2.00 0.02
N LEU A 61 -8.69 -2.55 1.08
CA LEU A 61 -8.26 -3.84 1.61
C LEU A 61 -9.03 -4.95 0.90
N ASP A 62 -8.28 -5.90 0.36
CA ASP A 62 -8.84 -7.08 -0.28
C ASP A 62 -8.50 -8.29 0.59
N ASN A 63 -9.52 -8.82 1.29
CA ASN A 63 -9.34 -9.88 2.27
C ASN A 63 -8.96 -11.19 1.58
N GLN A 64 -7.84 -11.76 2.01
CA GLN A 64 -7.31 -13.03 1.46
C GLN A 64 -7.53 -14.21 2.41
N GLY A 65 -8.19 -13.99 3.54
CA GLY A 65 -8.42 -15.02 4.55
C GLY A 65 -7.29 -15.11 5.57
N GLY A 66 -7.58 -15.68 6.74
CA GLY A 66 -6.57 -15.90 7.78
C GLY A 66 -5.94 -14.64 8.36
N GLY A 67 -6.57 -13.49 8.19
CA GLY A 67 -6.02 -12.21 8.63
C GLY A 67 -5.09 -11.55 7.63
N TRP A 68 -4.97 -12.11 6.43
CA TRP A 68 -4.15 -11.55 5.36
C TRP A 68 -4.97 -10.70 4.40
N PHE A 69 -4.36 -9.61 3.92
CA PHE A 69 -5.00 -8.66 3.01
C PHE A 69 -4.06 -8.30 1.87
N ARG A 70 -4.64 -7.94 0.73
CA ARG A 70 -3.93 -7.21 -0.32
C ARG A 70 -4.37 -5.75 -0.24
N LEU A 71 -3.47 -4.85 -0.65
CA LEU A 71 -3.76 -3.42 -0.76
C LEU A 71 -3.87 -3.08 -2.25
N VAL A 72 -5.07 -2.70 -2.67
CA VAL A 72 -5.37 -2.40 -4.09
C VAL A 72 -5.48 -0.89 -4.24
N VAL A 73 -4.70 -0.33 -5.16
CA VAL A 73 -4.74 1.10 -5.44
C VAL A 73 -5.85 1.41 -6.46
N ARG A 74 -6.59 2.48 -6.20
CA ARG A 74 -7.80 2.80 -6.96
C ARG A 74 -7.55 3.13 -8.43
N HIS A 75 -6.53 3.94 -8.73
CA HIS A 75 -6.35 4.46 -10.10
C HIS A 75 -5.96 3.39 -11.11
N SER A 76 -5.25 2.34 -10.70
CA SER A 76 -4.76 1.30 -11.61
C SER A 76 -5.36 -0.07 -11.33
N ASN A 77 -6.01 -0.23 -10.17
CA ASN A 77 -6.55 -1.52 -9.71
C ASN A 77 -5.47 -2.60 -9.53
N GLN A 78 -4.23 -2.17 -9.35
CA GLN A 78 -3.10 -3.06 -9.08
C GLN A 78 -2.86 -3.17 -7.57
N CYS A 79 -2.09 -4.18 -7.17
CA CYS A 79 -1.80 -4.44 -5.77
C CYS A 79 -0.44 -3.91 -5.35
N MET A 80 -0.30 -3.52 -4.07
CA MET A 80 1.00 -3.26 -3.48
C MET A 80 1.77 -4.57 -3.43
N ASP A 81 3.02 -4.52 -3.85
CA ASP A 81 3.86 -5.69 -4.06
C ASP A 81 5.25 -5.40 -3.52
N VAL A 82 5.84 -6.36 -2.81
CA VAL A 82 7.23 -6.25 -2.37
C VAL A 82 8.11 -6.79 -3.50
N SER A 83 8.82 -5.90 -4.16
CA SER A 83 9.61 -6.22 -5.34
C SER A 83 10.56 -7.39 -5.07
N GLY A 84 10.49 -8.39 -5.95
CA GLY A 84 11.32 -9.58 -5.83
C GLY A 84 10.89 -10.57 -4.77
N GLY A 85 9.85 -10.26 -3.97
CA GLY A 85 9.36 -11.15 -2.92
C GLY A 85 10.35 -11.42 -1.80
N LYS A 86 11.43 -10.65 -1.71
CA LYS A 86 12.50 -10.83 -0.73
C LYS A 86 12.29 -9.94 0.47
N LYS A 87 12.80 -10.37 1.61
CA LYS A 87 12.84 -9.57 2.84
C LYS A 87 14.21 -8.95 2.99
N GLY A 88 14.26 -7.70 3.42
CA GLY A 88 15.52 -7.02 3.66
C GLY A 88 15.34 -5.52 3.69
N ASN A 89 16.43 -4.81 4.00
CA ASN A 89 16.39 -3.36 4.20
C ASN A 89 16.20 -2.57 2.92
N ARG A 90 16.35 -3.21 1.78
CA ARG A 90 16.27 -2.55 0.47
C ARG A 90 15.09 -3.01 -0.37
N GLU A 91 14.15 -3.66 0.26
CA GLU A 91 12.93 -4.05 -0.43
C GLU A 91 12.18 -2.81 -0.86
N LYS A 92 11.68 -2.86 -2.09
CA LYS A 92 10.90 -1.77 -2.65
C LYS A 92 9.45 -2.19 -2.76
N TYR A 93 8.57 -1.27 -2.42
CA TYR A 93 7.15 -1.46 -2.65
C TYR A 93 6.79 -0.87 -3.99
N ILE A 94 6.12 -1.68 -4.81
CA ILE A 94 5.69 -1.29 -6.15
C ILE A 94 4.21 -1.64 -6.34
N GLN A 95 3.59 -1.09 -7.37
CA GLN A 95 2.32 -1.63 -7.84
C GLN A 95 2.58 -2.72 -8.88
N TRP A 96 1.79 -3.77 -8.83
CA TRP A 96 1.89 -4.89 -9.75
C TRP A 96 0.52 -5.55 -9.90
N PRO A 97 0.20 -6.14 -11.06
CA PRO A 97 -1.07 -6.86 -11.20
C PRO A 97 -1.28 -7.82 -10.04
N CYS A 98 -2.48 -7.85 -9.49
CA CYS A 98 -2.79 -8.65 -8.32
C CYS A 98 -2.67 -10.13 -8.62
N HIS A 99 -2.04 -10.88 -7.72
CA HIS A 99 -1.89 -12.33 -7.80
C HIS A 99 -1.95 -12.95 -6.41
N LYS A 100 -1.74 -14.26 -6.30
CA LYS A 100 -1.87 -14.98 -5.04
C LYS A 100 -0.56 -15.12 -4.26
N GLY A 101 0.51 -14.51 -4.74
CA GLY A 101 1.83 -14.61 -4.10
C GLY A 101 1.90 -13.90 -2.76
N GLY A 102 2.70 -14.44 -1.84
CA GLY A 102 2.86 -13.89 -0.50
C GLY A 102 3.46 -12.48 -0.47
N ASN A 103 4.18 -12.09 -1.51
CA ASN A 103 4.75 -10.74 -1.60
C ASN A 103 3.72 -9.64 -1.83
N GLN A 104 2.44 -10.01 -1.98
CA GLN A 104 1.32 -9.06 -2.04
C GLN A 104 0.36 -9.19 -0.86
N LYS A 105 0.70 -10.05 0.11
CA LYS A 105 -0.16 -10.26 1.28
C LYS A 105 0.43 -9.58 2.50
N PHE A 106 -0.41 -8.86 3.21
CA PHE A 106 -0.04 -8.10 4.40
C PHE A 106 -0.96 -8.46 5.55
N LYS A 107 -0.40 -8.52 6.76
CA LYS A 107 -1.18 -8.59 8.00
C LYS A 107 -1.31 -7.21 8.61
N ILE A 108 -2.50 -6.92 9.12
CA ILE A 108 -2.76 -5.67 9.82
C ILE A 108 -3.01 -5.99 11.28
N TYR A 109 -2.23 -5.38 12.14
CA TYR A 109 -2.30 -5.54 13.57
C TYR A 109 -3.13 -4.45 14.24
#